data_9538e11bb15e4557f60f020a1683b716
#
_entry.id   9538e11bb15e4557f60f020a1683b716
#
_cell.length_a   1.000
_cell.length_b   1.000
_cell.length_c   1.000
_cell.angle_alpha   90.00
_cell.angle_beta   90.00
_cell.angle_gamma   90.00
#
_symmetry.space_group_name_H-M   'P 1'
#
loop_
_entity.id
_entity.type
_entity.pdbx_description
1 polymer ?
#
loop_
_entity_poly.entity_id
_entity_poly.type
_entity_poly.pdbx_seq_one_letter_code
_entity_poly.pdbx_strand_id
1 'polypeptide(L)'
;MQHWLLVRGRGGRPLEARIDVDAISAHSSTRRPAVEPGDRVLLYAAVWQVVFGVAEVVGELEHDPTRERWGWRFPLRPLLALDDLHEAPPVEAAGVLPRSLGRHSYVRLTAAQFEQGVAAIQSAGASGPRSVT
;
A
#
# COMPACT_ATOMS: atom_id res chain seq x y z
N MET A 1 11.50 0.40 13.05
CA MET A 1 10.68 0.20 11.83
C MET A 1 9.22 0.39 12.15
N GLN A 2 8.53 1.21 11.39
CA GLN A 2 7.10 1.43 11.51
C GLN A 2 6.36 0.66 10.41
N HIS A 3 5.05 0.46 10.60
CA HIS A 3 4.21 -0.24 9.66
C HIS A 3 3.05 0.66 9.25
N TRP A 4 2.73 0.66 7.95
CA TRP A 4 1.71 1.53 7.39
C TRP A 4 0.81 0.76 6.43
N LEU A 5 -0.39 1.28 6.22
CA LEU A 5 -1.26 0.87 5.13
C LEU A 5 -1.36 2.06 4.18
N LEU A 6 -1.08 1.83 2.91
CA LEU A 6 -1.14 2.86 1.88
C LEU A 6 -2.39 2.64 1.03
N VAL A 7 -3.22 3.69 0.93
CA VAL A 7 -4.46 3.63 0.15
C VAL A 7 -4.15 3.98 -1.30
N ARG A 8 -4.38 3.02 -2.21
CA ARG A 8 -4.17 3.15 -3.65
C ARG A 8 -5.51 3.22 -4.36
N GLY A 9 -5.61 4.08 -5.37
CA GLY A 9 -6.88 4.35 -6.00
C GLY A 9 -7.78 5.24 -5.16
N ARG A 10 -8.96 5.55 -5.68
CA ARG A 10 -9.95 6.38 -4.98
C ARG A 10 -11.33 6.16 -5.59
N GLY A 11 -12.38 6.68 -4.95
CA GLY A 11 -13.77 6.47 -5.37
C GLY A 11 -14.06 6.83 -6.82
N GLY A 12 -13.50 7.95 -7.33
CA GLY A 12 -13.66 8.36 -8.72
C GLY A 12 -12.72 7.67 -9.70
N ARG A 13 -11.66 7.03 -9.20
CA ARG A 13 -10.65 6.31 -10.00
C ARG A 13 -10.15 5.09 -9.25
N PRO A 14 -10.95 4.03 -9.15
CA PRO A 14 -10.48 2.80 -8.52
C PRO A 14 -9.39 2.15 -9.37
N LEU A 15 -8.56 1.33 -8.73
CA LEU A 15 -7.59 0.53 -9.44
C LEU A 15 -8.31 -0.49 -10.34
N GLU A 16 -7.67 -0.84 -11.46
CA GLU A 16 -8.14 -1.93 -12.28
C GLU A 16 -7.87 -3.27 -11.60
N ALA A 17 -8.61 -4.31 -11.96
CA ALA A 17 -8.46 -5.63 -11.35
C ALA A 17 -7.06 -6.20 -11.54
N ARG A 18 -6.45 -5.97 -12.69
CA ARG A 18 -5.06 -6.36 -12.97
C ARG A 18 -4.11 -5.28 -12.53
N ILE A 19 -3.15 -5.67 -11.69
CA ILE A 19 -2.14 -4.77 -11.14
C ILE A 19 -0.78 -5.12 -11.72
N ASP A 20 -0.09 -4.13 -12.27
CA ASP A 20 1.33 -4.26 -12.57
C ASP A 20 2.11 -3.88 -11.32
N VAL A 21 2.54 -4.87 -10.57
CA VAL A 21 3.25 -4.68 -9.31
C VAL A 21 4.57 -3.96 -9.53
N ASP A 22 5.26 -4.24 -10.62
CA ASP A 22 6.54 -3.62 -10.91
C ASP A 22 6.41 -2.13 -11.23
N ALA A 23 5.21 -1.66 -11.56
CA ALA A 23 4.94 -0.24 -11.77
C ALA A 23 4.73 0.52 -10.45
N ILE A 24 4.58 -0.16 -9.31
CA ILE A 24 4.41 0.48 -8.02
C ILE A 24 5.79 0.88 -7.50
N SER A 25 6.16 2.14 -7.73
CA SER A 25 7.49 2.65 -7.38
C SER A 25 7.47 3.79 -6.38
N ALA A 26 6.29 4.34 -6.07
CA ALA A 26 6.16 5.47 -5.15
C ALA A 26 4.73 5.62 -4.64
N HIS A 27 4.59 6.36 -3.55
CA HIS A 27 3.29 6.76 -3.01
C HIS A 27 3.29 8.26 -2.73
N SER A 28 2.17 8.90 -2.99
CA SER A 28 2.02 10.34 -2.80
C SER A 28 0.96 10.66 -1.74
N SER A 29 1.13 11.77 -1.04
CA SER A 29 0.15 12.26 -0.09
C SER A 29 0.10 13.79 -0.12
N THR A 30 -1.04 14.35 0.30
CA THR A 30 -1.22 15.80 0.39
C THR A 30 -0.56 16.35 1.64
N ARG A 31 -0.59 15.61 2.74
CA ARG A 31 0.07 16.00 3.99
C ARG A 31 1.39 15.27 4.11
N ARG A 32 2.33 15.90 4.82
CA ARG A 32 3.62 15.28 5.10
C ARG A 32 3.43 14.01 5.92
N PRO A 33 3.79 12.84 5.38
CA PRO A 33 3.67 11.58 6.12
C PRO A 33 4.84 11.40 7.09
N ALA A 34 4.61 10.65 8.16
CA ALA A 34 5.64 10.29 9.12
C ALA A 34 6.38 9.00 8.74
N VAL A 35 6.37 8.68 7.47
CA VAL A 35 7.00 7.48 6.90
C VAL A 35 8.51 7.69 6.80
N GLU A 36 9.27 6.66 7.09
CA GLU A 36 10.74 6.70 7.04
C GLU A 36 11.30 5.56 6.18
N PRO A 37 12.49 5.72 5.58
CA PRO A 37 13.13 4.63 4.87
C PRO A 37 13.28 3.38 5.76
N GLY A 38 12.99 2.22 5.20
CA GLY A 38 12.98 0.96 5.94
C GLY A 38 11.61 0.57 6.48
N ASP A 39 10.66 1.48 6.52
CA ASP A 39 9.31 1.16 6.94
C ASP A 39 8.64 0.18 5.96
N ARG A 40 7.80 -0.68 6.48
CA ARG A 40 7.05 -1.68 5.71
C ARG A 40 5.58 -1.28 5.61
N VAL A 41 4.98 -1.54 4.47
CA VAL A 41 3.62 -1.10 4.17
C VAL A 41 2.79 -2.21 3.57
N LEU A 42 1.49 -2.20 3.89
CA LEU A 42 0.49 -2.97 3.15
C LEU A 42 -0.11 -2.06 2.09
N LEU A 43 -0.36 -2.59 0.90
CA LEU A 43 -1.02 -1.88 -0.19
C LEU A 43 -2.50 -2.24 -0.19
N TYR A 44 -3.33 -1.22 -0.06
CA TYR A 44 -4.79 -1.34 0.00
C TYR A 44 -5.41 -0.71 -1.26
N ALA A 45 -6.34 -1.42 -1.87
CA ALA A 45 -7.07 -0.92 -3.03
C ALA A 45 -8.40 -0.30 -2.58
N ALA A 46 -8.52 1.02 -2.69
CA ALA A 46 -9.75 1.74 -2.41
C ALA A 46 -10.86 1.26 -3.35
N VAL A 47 -12.11 1.30 -2.87
CA VAL A 47 -13.28 0.77 -3.56
C VAL A 47 -13.36 -0.76 -3.51
N TRP A 48 -12.27 -1.46 -3.84
CA TRP A 48 -12.17 -2.93 -3.72
C TRP A 48 -12.16 -3.40 -2.27
N GLN A 49 -11.63 -2.59 -1.36
CA GLN A 49 -11.53 -2.86 0.07
C GLN A 49 -10.70 -4.12 0.39
N VAL A 50 -9.67 -4.33 -0.41
CA VAL A 50 -8.77 -5.48 -0.28
C VAL A 50 -7.34 -5.03 -0.09
N VAL A 51 -6.51 -5.87 0.54
CA VAL A 51 -5.06 -5.69 0.59
C VAL A 51 -4.42 -6.63 -0.43
N PHE A 52 -3.49 -6.10 -1.22
CA PHE A 52 -2.95 -6.87 -2.35
C PHE A 52 -1.43 -6.93 -2.40
N GLY A 53 -0.74 -6.22 -1.54
CA GLY A 53 0.71 -6.21 -1.60
C GLY A 53 1.39 -5.73 -0.35
N VAL A 54 2.69 -5.98 -0.31
CA VAL A 54 3.61 -5.52 0.73
C VAL A 54 4.76 -4.82 0.03
N ALA A 55 5.14 -3.67 0.53
CA ALA A 55 6.27 -2.91 -0.01
C ALA A 55 7.14 -2.37 1.12
N GLU A 56 8.33 -1.90 0.75
CA GLU A 56 9.26 -1.23 1.65
C GLU A 56 9.48 0.19 1.17
N VAL A 57 9.57 1.13 2.11
CA VAL A 57 9.98 2.50 1.82
C VAL A 57 11.50 2.48 1.65
N VAL A 58 11.99 2.85 0.46
CA VAL A 58 13.40 2.66 0.10
C VAL A 58 14.19 3.95 -0.07
N GLY A 59 13.62 5.09 0.24
CA GLY A 59 14.31 6.36 0.13
C GLY A 59 13.63 7.47 0.91
N GLU A 60 14.23 8.64 0.82
CA GLU A 60 13.79 9.81 1.57
C GLU A 60 12.49 10.38 1.01
N LEU A 61 11.76 11.06 1.88
CA LEU A 61 10.57 11.80 1.54
C LEU A 61 10.94 13.00 0.65
N GLU A 62 10.20 13.16 -0.44
CA GLU A 62 10.36 14.26 -1.37
C GLU A 62 9.14 15.17 -1.30
N HIS A 63 9.35 16.47 -1.52
CA HIS A 63 8.28 17.46 -1.55
C HIS A 63 8.36 18.34 -2.79
N ASP A 64 7.24 18.44 -3.51
CA ASP A 64 7.08 19.37 -4.63
C ASP A 64 6.18 20.55 -4.16
N PRO A 65 6.76 21.73 -3.85
CA PRO A 65 5.99 22.85 -3.34
C PRO A 65 5.07 23.49 -4.39
N THR A 66 5.22 23.13 -5.66
CA THR A 66 4.37 23.66 -6.74
C THR A 66 3.01 22.97 -6.81
N ARG A 67 2.82 21.85 -6.09
CA ARG A 67 1.58 21.07 -6.09
C ARG A 67 0.78 21.36 -4.84
N GLU A 68 -0.48 21.76 -5.01
CA GLU A 68 -1.40 21.97 -3.89
C GLU A 68 -1.82 20.65 -3.24
N ARG A 69 -1.92 19.59 -4.03
CA ARG A 69 -2.31 18.25 -3.56
C ARG A 69 -1.30 17.24 -4.05
N TRP A 70 -1.07 16.18 -3.24
CA TRP A 70 -0.17 15.07 -3.59
C TRP A 70 1.28 15.54 -3.78
N GLY A 71 1.66 16.62 -3.07
CA GLY A 71 3.00 17.19 -3.18
C GLY A 71 4.08 16.41 -2.45
N TRP A 72 3.71 15.56 -1.50
CA TRP A 72 4.64 14.70 -0.78
C TRP A 72 4.70 13.33 -1.43
N ARG A 73 5.90 12.79 -1.59
CA ARG A 73 6.13 11.52 -2.28
C ARG A 73 7.28 10.78 -1.64
N PHE A 74 7.18 9.46 -1.56
CA PHE A 74 8.27 8.61 -1.11
C PHE A 74 8.37 7.36 -1.99
N PRO A 75 9.61 6.87 -2.24
CA PRO A 75 9.81 5.71 -3.12
C PRO A 75 9.48 4.41 -2.40
N LEU A 76 8.97 3.46 -3.18
CA LEU A 76 8.59 2.14 -2.70
C LEU A 76 9.29 1.05 -3.52
N ARG A 77 9.55 -0.08 -2.86
CA ARG A 77 9.96 -1.31 -3.51
C ARG A 77 8.96 -2.41 -3.14
N PRO A 78 8.23 -2.97 -4.11
CA PRO A 78 7.35 -4.11 -3.85
C PRO A 78 8.14 -5.30 -3.35
N LEU A 79 7.65 -5.96 -2.30
CA LEU A 79 8.24 -7.17 -1.73
C LEU A 79 7.42 -8.40 -2.02
N LEU A 80 6.09 -8.24 -2.03
CA LEU A 80 5.13 -9.32 -2.18
C LEU A 80 3.86 -8.73 -2.76
N ALA A 81 3.22 -9.39 -3.74
CA ALA A 81 1.98 -8.86 -4.27
C ALA A 81 1.16 -9.89 -5.03
N LEU A 82 -0.14 -9.59 -5.11
CA LEU A 82 -1.09 -10.22 -6.00
C LEU A 82 -1.29 -9.32 -7.21
N ASP A 83 -1.37 -9.89 -8.39
CA ASP A 83 -1.58 -9.16 -9.64
C ASP A 83 -3.06 -9.07 -10.05
N ASP A 84 -3.94 -9.74 -9.30
CA ASP A 84 -5.38 -9.73 -9.55
C ASP A 84 -6.13 -9.40 -8.25
N LEU A 85 -6.82 -8.26 -8.23
CA LEU A 85 -7.56 -7.80 -7.06
C LEU A 85 -8.74 -8.70 -6.70
N HIS A 86 -9.27 -9.49 -7.65
CA HIS A 86 -10.32 -10.45 -7.35
C HIS A 86 -9.86 -11.57 -6.39
N GLU A 87 -8.57 -11.83 -6.35
CA GLU A 87 -7.98 -12.87 -5.50
C GLU A 87 -7.47 -12.31 -4.16
N ALA A 88 -7.50 -10.98 -3.99
CA ALA A 88 -6.94 -10.34 -2.82
C ALA A 88 -7.87 -10.48 -1.59
N PRO A 89 -7.30 -10.68 -0.39
CA PRO A 89 -8.09 -10.79 0.82
C PRO A 89 -8.68 -9.43 1.23
N PRO A 90 -9.83 -9.44 1.93
CA PRO A 90 -10.42 -8.21 2.43
C PRO A 90 -9.51 -7.56 3.47
N VAL A 91 -9.58 -6.23 3.60
CA VAL A 91 -8.76 -5.48 4.55
C VAL A 91 -9.03 -5.88 6.00
N GLU A 92 -10.22 -6.39 6.29
CA GLU A 92 -10.56 -6.90 7.62
C GLU A 92 -9.65 -8.05 8.06
N ALA A 93 -9.07 -8.78 7.10
CA ALA A 93 -8.09 -9.82 7.41
C ALA A 93 -6.83 -9.27 8.08
N ALA A 94 -6.55 -7.98 7.93
CA ALA A 94 -5.46 -7.28 8.62
C ALA A 94 -5.95 -6.59 9.91
N GLY A 95 -7.20 -6.81 10.33
CA GLY A 95 -7.74 -6.17 11.51
C GLY A 95 -8.10 -4.70 11.31
N VAL A 96 -8.35 -4.28 10.08
CA VAL A 96 -8.68 -2.89 9.73
C VAL A 96 -10.07 -2.85 9.13
N LEU A 97 -10.89 -1.89 9.56
CA LEU A 97 -12.21 -1.68 9.00
C LEU A 97 -12.14 -0.71 7.82
N PRO A 98 -12.80 -1.02 6.68
CA PRO A 98 -12.76 -0.14 5.51
C PRO A 98 -13.20 1.29 5.79
N ARG A 99 -14.19 1.49 6.63
CA ARG A 99 -14.70 2.81 6.98
C ARG A 99 -13.67 3.70 7.68
N SER A 100 -12.65 3.12 8.31
CA SER A 100 -11.59 3.89 8.95
C SER A 100 -10.56 4.42 7.96
N LEU A 101 -10.63 4.00 6.69
CA LEU A 101 -9.69 4.35 5.65
C LEU A 101 -10.19 5.44 4.72
N GLY A 102 -11.44 5.87 4.86
CA GLY A 102 -11.98 6.96 4.06
C GLY A 102 -11.21 8.25 4.24
N ARG A 103 -10.85 8.94 3.15
CA ARG A 103 -10.11 10.20 3.14
C ARG A 103 -8.64 10.11 3.57
N HIS A 104 -8.10 8.93 3.81
CA HIS A 104 -6.68 8.76 4.15
C HIS A 104 -5.91 8.25 2.93
N SER A 105 -4.69 8.75 2.75
CA SER A 105 -3.75 8.18 1.78
C SER A 105 -2.79 7.20 2.44
N TYR A 106 -2.65 7.26 3.76
CA TYR A 106 -1.86 6.32 4.55
C TYR A 106 -2.40 6.28 5.98
N VAL A 107 -2.26 5.13 6.63
CA VAL A 107 -2.71 4.90 8.00
C VAL A 107 -1.65 4.08 8.73
N ARG A 108 -1.39 4.40 9.99
CA ARG A 108 -0.45 3.63 10.80
C ARG A 108 -1.04 2.30 11.22
N LEU A 109 -0.25 1.24 11.12
CA LEU A 109 -0.63 -0.10 11.57
C LEU A 109 0.17 -0.51 12.79
N THR A 110 -0.40 -1.38 13.61
CA THR A 110 0.37 -2.12 14.60
C THR A 110 1.18 -3.21 13.88
N ALA A 111 2.22 -3.71 14.53
CA ALA A 111 2.98 -4.84 14.00
C ALA A 111 2.07 -6.06 13.77
N ALA A 112 1.14 -6.32 14.68
CA ALA A 112 0.21 -7.45 14.56
C ALA A 112 -0.71 -7.30 13.34
N GLN A 113 -1.24 -6.12 13.09
CA GLN A 113 -2.07 -5.85 11.91
C GLN A 113 -1.27 -6.06 10.63
N PHE A 114 -0.04 -5.58 10.59
CA PHE A 114 0.83 -5.75 9.44
C PHE A 114 1.09 -7.24 9.18
N GLU A 115 1.48 -7.99 10.20
CA GLU A 115 1.77 -9.43 10.08
C GLU A 115 0.54 -10.24 9.64
N GLN A 116 -0.64 -9.91 10.18
CA GLN A 116 -1.89 -10.55 9.76
C GLN A 116 -2.19 -10.27 8.28
N GLY A 117 -1.97 -9.04 7.84
CA GLY A 117 -2.16 -8.67 6.44
C GLY A 117 -1.19 -9.40 5.52
N VAL A 118 0.07 -9.51 5.90
CA VAL A 118 1.08 -10.25 5.14
C VAL A 118 0.69 -11.72 5.02
N ALA A 119 0.29 -12.35 6.13
CA ALA A 119 -0.14 -13.74 6.13
C ALA A 119 -1.35 -13.97 5.22
N ALA A 120 -2.32 -13.08 5.23
CA ALA A 120 -3.50 -13.18 4.38
C ALA A 120 -3.13 -13.06 2.89
N ILE A 121 -2.24 -12.15 2.54
CA ILE A 121 -1.76 -11.96 1.17
C ILE A 121 -0.98 -13.20 0.71
N GLN A 122 -0.12 -13.75 1.55
CA GLN A 122 0.62 -14.98 1.26
C GLN A 122 -0.32 -16.16 1.03
N SER A 123 -1.32 -16.32 1.88
CA SER A 123 -2.32 -17.38 1.76
C SER A 123 -3.13 -17.28 0.47
N ALA A 124 -3.29 -16.07 -0.06
CA ALA A 124 -3.97 -15.83 -1.33
C ALA A 124 -3.08 -16.09 -2.55
N GLY A 125 -1.81 -16.45 -2.34
CA GLY A 125 -0.91 -16.83 -3.43
C GLY A 125 0.03 -15.72 -3.91
N ALA A 126 0.22 -14.66 -3.12
CA ALA A 126 1.14 -13.61 -3.49
C ALA A 126 2.58 -14.10 -3.60
N SER A 127 3.34 -13.51 -4.52
CA SER A 127 4.74 -13.82 -4.74
C SER A 127 5.59 -12.55 -4.81
N GLY A 128 6.90 -12.70 -4.70
CA GLY A 128 7.83 -11.59 -4.82
C GLY A 128 7.97 -11.10 -6.26
N PRO A 129 8.74 -10.02 -6.47
CA PRO A 129 8.94 -9.44 -7.80
C PRO A 129 9.55 -10.45 -8.77
N ARG A 130 9.05 -10.47 -10.01
CA ARG A 130 9.54 -11.38 -11.07
C ARG A 130 10.94 -11.05 -11.54
N SER A 131 11.39 -9.84 -11.29
CA SER A 131 12.71 -9.39 -11.69
C SER A 131 13.87 -10.01 -10.89
N VAL A 132 13.57 -10.88 -9.93
CA VAL A 132 14.57 -11.49 -9.03
C VAL A 132 15.10 -12.82 -9.56
N THR A 133 14.71 -13.24 -10.70
CA THR A 133 15.20 -14.52 -11.28
C THR A 133 16.61 -14.39 -11.81
#